data_480190ed22f1e586002d896f50ae45ae
#
_entry.id   480190ed22f1e586002d896f50ae45ae
#
_cell.length_a   1.000
_cell.length_b   1.000
_cell.length_c   1.000
_cell.angle_alpha   90.00
_cell.angle_beta   90.00
_cell.angle_gamma   90.00
#
_symmetry.space_group_name_H-M   'P 1'
#
loop_
_entity.id
_entity.type
_entity.pdbx_description
1 polymer ?
#
loop_
_entity_poly.entity_id
_entity_poly.type
_entity_poly.pdbx_seq_one_letter_code
_entity_poly.pdbx_strand_id
1 'polypeptide(L)'
;MILGLGHVDLVCGDLERSLAFYAAVFGPLGLQDPALFEGERGEQIHYLRFPAPGSGSLGLRQALERQEFELYAPGFHHLALTVDRRDDVDVAHVAAVAAGAEVLHPPRAWPEYHPQYYATFFLDPDGFRIEVSAARDARLV
;
A
#
# COMPACT_ATOMS: atom_id res chain seq x y z
N MET A 1 15.62 20.66 4.81
CA MET A 1 15.92 19.31 4.26
C MET A 1 14.68 18.44 4.39
N ILE A 2 14.23 17.80 3.31
CA ILE A 2 13.12 16.82 3.34
C ILE A 2 13.69 15.50 3.86
N LEU A 3 13.03 14.86 4.82
CA LEU A 3 13.48 13.60 5.42
C LEU A 3 12.82 12.36 4.78
N GLY A 4 11.68 12.53 4.11
CA GLY A 4 10.92 11.45 3.49
C GLY A 4 9.41 11.71 3.48
N LEU A 5 8.63 10.67 3.18
CA LEU A 5 7.19 10.69 3.31
C LEU A 5 6.78 10.40 4.75
N GLY A 6 5.98 11.29 5.35
CA GLY A 6 5.41 11.06 6.68
C GLY A 6 4.24 10.09 6.64
N HIS A 7 3.32 10.32 5.73
CA HIS A 7 2.15 9.46 5.50
C HIS A 7 1.58 9.68 4.10
N VAL A 8 0.75 8.75 3.68
CA VAL A 8 -0.11 8.87 2.50
C VAL A 8 -1.53 8.54 2.95
N ASP A 9 -2.49 9.42 2.64
CA ASP A 9 -3.90 9.20 2.97
C ASP A 9 -4.65 8.74 1.71
N LEU A 10 -5.37 7.63 1.84
CA LEU A 10 -6.28 7.11 0.83
C LEU A 10 -7.73 7.33 1.27
N VAL A 11 -8.54 7.80 0.34
CA VAL A 11 -9.98 7.95 0.52
C VAL A 11 -10.65 6.71 -0.04
N CYS A 12 -11.26 5.89 0.84
CA CYS A 12 -11.78 4.57 0.52
C CYS A 12 -13.29 4.61 0.31
N GLY A 13 -13.77 3.93 -0.71
CA GLY A 13 -15.19 3.80 -0.98
C GLY A 13 -15.95 3.01 0.09
N ASP A 14 -15.25 2.07 0.74
CA ASP A 14 -15.72 1.29 1.89
C ASP A 14 -14.54 1.12 2.86
N LEU A 15 -14.52 1.93 3.91
CA LEU A 15 -13.41 1.97 4.87
C LEU A 15 -13.21 0.65 5.60
N GLU A 16 -14.28 -0.03 6.02
CA GLU A 16 -14.16 -1.31 6.76
C GLU A 16 -13.53 -2.39 5.87
N ARG A 17 -13.98 -2.45 4.62
CA ARG A 17 -13.43 -3.38 3.62
C ARG A 17 -11.94 -3.09 3.35
N SER A 18 -11.57 -1.82 3.22
CA SER A 18 -10.17 -1.43 2.99
C SER A 18 -9.30 -1.72 4.20
N LEU A 19 -9.77 -1.43 5.41
CA LEU A 19 -9.06 -1.76 6.66
C LEU A 19 -8.80 -3.27 6.77
N ALA A 20 -9.83 -4.09 6.54
CA ALA A 20 -9.69 -5.55 6.55
C ALA A 20 -8.68 -6.04 5.51
N PHE A 21 -8.71 -5.47 4.30
CA PHE A 21 -7.78 -5.80 3.23
C PHE A 21 -6.32 -5.48 3.59
N TYR A 22 -6.05 -4.24 3.98
CA TYR A 22 -4.68 -3.81 4.32
C TYR A 22 -4.13 -4.57 5.53
N ALA A 23 -4.96 -4.83 6.54
CA ALA A 23 -4.57 -5.64 7.70
C ALA A 23 -4.24 -7.09 7.30
N ALA A 24 -5.04 -7.71 6.44
CA ALA A 24 -4.82 -9.08 5.97
C ALA A 24 -3.55 -9.20 5.12
N VAL A 25 -3.31 -8.26 4.21
CA VAL A 25 -2.19 -8.32 3.26
C VAL A 25 -0.86 -7.94 3.93
N PHE A 26 -0.85 -6.90 4.76
CA PHE A 26 0.38 -6.33 5.31
C PHE A 26 0.60 -6.60 6.79
N GLY A 27 -0.40 -7.10 7.52
CA GLY A 27 -0.23 -7.56 8.90
C GLY A 27 0.91 -8.59 9.05
N PRO A 28 1.00 -9.63 8.18
CA PRO A 28 2.12 -10.57 8.18
C PRO A 28 3.50 -9.93 7.97
N LEU A 29 3.54 -8.73 7.38
CA LEU A 29 4.76 -7.95 7.14
C LEU A 29 5.01 -6.88 8.23
N GLY A 30 4.24 -6.91 9.31
CA GLY A 30 4.43 -6.05 10.47
C GLY A 30 3.65 -4.74 10.44
N LEU A 31 2.69 -4.55 9.51
CA LEU A 31 1.79 -3.41 9.57
C LEU A 31 1.05 -3.41 10.92
N GLN A 32 1.11 -2.28 11.62
CA GLN A 32 0.57 -2.16 12.97
C GLN A 32 -0.92 -1.79 12.94
N ASP A 33 -1.62 -2.13 14.02
CA ASP A 33 -3.00 -1.71 14.22
C ASP A 33 -3.16 -0.18 14.09
N PRO A 34 -4.32 0.28 13.59
CA PRO A 34 -4.51 1.69 13.31
C PRO A 34 -4.54 2.54 14.58
N ALA A 35 -3.82 3.66 14.52
CA ALA A 35 -4.06 4.78 15.42
C ALA A 35 -5.18 5.66 14.85
N LEU A 36 -6.14 6.03 15.70
CA LEU A 36 -7.32 6.81 15.32
C LEU A 36 -7.07 8.29 15.51
N PHE A 37 -7.41 9.08 14.50
CA PHE A 37 -7.39 10.53 14.54
C PHE A 37 -8.72 11.09 14.01
N GLU A 38 -9.09 12.27 14.46
CA GLU A 38 -10.22 13.01 13.90
C GLU A 38 -9.74 13.89 12.75
N GLY A 39 -10.39 13.78 11.60
CA GLY A 39 -10.15 14.61 10.43
C GLY A 39 -10.85 15.97 10.52
N GLU A 40 -10.61 16.82 9.53
CA GLU A 40 -11.11 18.20 9.48
C GLU A 40 -12.64 18.32 9.39
N ARG A 41 -13.34 17.25 9.05
CA ARG A 41 -14.81 17.15 8.96
C ARG A 41 -15.41 16.31 10.07
N GLY A 42 -14.65 15.97 11.12
CA GLY A 42 -15.05 15.07 12.18
C GLY A 42 -15.05 13.58 11.79
N GLU A 43 -14.56 13.23 10.59
CA GLU A 43 -14.41 11.84 10.19
C GLU A 43 -13.24 11.17 10.92
N GLN A 44 -13.33 9.85 11.11
CA GLN A 44 -12.21 9.09 11.64
C GLN A 44 -11.19 8.77 10.53
N ILE A 45 -9.92 9.01 10.84
CA ILE A 45 -8.78 8.61 10.03
C ILE A 45 -8.06 7.48 10.75
N HIS A 46 -7.83 6.38 10.05
CA HIS A 46 -7.14 5.20 10.55
C HIS A 46 -5.72 5.15 10.00
N TYR A 47 -4.71 5.50 10.82
CA TYR A 47 -3.31 5.45 10.42
C TYR A 47 -2.69 4.10 10.77
N LEU A 48 -2.46 3.29 9.74
CA LEU A 48 -1.73 2.03 9.78
C LEU A 48 -0.24 2.35 9.70
N ARG A 49 0.50 2.10 10.78
CA ARG A 49 1.93 2.46 10.86
C ARG A 49 2.80 1.36 10.30
N PHE A 50 3.80 1.75 9.52
CA PHE A 50 4.84 0.83 9.08
C PHE A 50 5.80 0.52 10.23
N PRO A 51 6.35 -0.74 10.30
CA PRO A 51 7.11 -1.19 11.46
C PRO A 51 8.49 -0.53 11.59
N ALA A 52 9.13 -0.16 10.47
CA ALA A 52 10.45 0.43 10.50
C ALA A 52 10.42 1.87 11.05
N PRO A 53 11.35 2.26 11.94
CA PRO A 53 11.40 3.62 12.46
C PRO A 53 11.49 4.66 11.34
N GLY A 54 10.61 5.66 11.36
CA GLY A 54 10.60 6.75 10.38
C GLY A 54 10.06 6.37 9.00
N SER A 55 9.53 5.18 8.83
CA SER A 55 8.98 4.74 7.53
C SER A 55 7.59 5.31 7.19
N GLY A 56 6.95 6.00 8.16
CA GLY A 56 5.66 6.64 7.93
C GLY A 56 4.46 5.73 8.18
N SER A 57 3.33 6.12 7.59
CA SER A 57 2.05 5.42 7.75
C SER A 57 1.16 5.55 6.54
N LEU A 58 0.17 4.67 6.46
CA LEU A 58 -0.93 4.73 5.51
C LEU A 58 -2.19 5.16 6.25
N GLY A 59 -2.74 6.32 5.90
CA GLY A 59 -4.00 6.80 6.42
C GLY A 59 -5.17 6.32 5.54
N LEU A 60 -6.20 5.78 6.17
CA LEU A 60 -7.43 5.39 5.48
C LEU A 60 -8.61 6.18 6.05
N ARG A 61 -9.43 6.75 5.17
CA ARG A 61 -10.64 7.48 5.53
C ARG A 61 -11.79 7.20 4.57
N GLN A 62 -13.02 7.31 5.07
CA GLN A 62 -14.22 7.06 4.27
C GLN A 62 -14.44 8.15 3.23
N ALA A 63 -14.70 7.76 1.99
CA ALA A 63 -15.16 8.66 0.94
C ALA A 63 -16.55 9.24 1.26
N LEU A 64 -16.79 10.49 0.84
CA LEU A 64 -18.12 11.10 0.90
C LEU A 64 -19.05 10.49 -0.14
N GLU A 65 -18.51 10.23 -1.31
CA GLU A 65 -19.22 9.65 -2.45
C GLU A 65 -18.39 8.55 -3.06
N ARG A 66 -19.03 7.49 -3.56
CA ARG A 66 -18.36 6.45 -4.30
C ARG A 66 -18.06 6.92 -5.71
N GLN A 67 -16.79 6.83 -6.10
CA GLN A 67 -16.33 7.05 -7.46
C GLN A 67 -15.39 5.90 -7.86
N GLU A 68 -15.38 5.56 -9.14
CA GLU A 68 -14.36 4.66 -9.67
C GLU A 68 -13.01 5.40 -9.75
N PHE A 69 -11.96 4.72 -9.35
CA PHE A 69 -10.61 5.24 -9.47
C PHE A 69 -10.10 5.04 -10.91
N GLU A 70 -9.67 6.12 -11.55
CA GLU A 70 -9.07 6.08 -12.88
C GLU A 70 -7.55 6.17 -12.79
N LEU A 71 -6.88 5.09 -13.11
CA LEU A 71 -5.43 4.93 -12.97
C LEU A 71 -4.61 5.99 -13.68
N TYR A 72 -5.04 6.47 -14.84
CA TYR A 72 -4.31 7.45 -15.65
C TYR A 72 -4.93 8.84 -15.66
N ALA A 73 -5.93 9.10 -14.82
CA ALA A 73 -6.41 10.44 -14.54
C ALA A 73 -5.39 11.19 -13.64
N PRO A 74 -5.42 12.52 -13.61
CA PRO A 74 -4.57 13.29 -12.68
C PRO A 74 -4.78 12.84 -11.24
N GLY A 75 -3.68 12.36 -10.62
CA GLY A 75 -3.71 11.78 -9.28
C GLY A 75 -2.46 10.93 -9.05
N PHE A 76 -2.57 9.89 -8.23
CA PHE A 76 -1.47 8.95 -8.08
C PHE A 76 -1.64 7.75 -9.02
N HIS A 77 -0.53 7.21 -9.52
CA HIS A 77 -0.55 6.03 -10.40
C HIS A 77 -0.52 4.73 -9.60
N HIS A 78 0.36 4.62 -8.63
CA HIS A 78 0.45 3.47 -7.73
C HIS A 78 1.17 3.84 -6.43
N LEU A 79 0.94 3.04 -5.42
CA LEU A 79 1.65 3.10 -4.15
C LEU A 79 2.63 1.92 -4.11
N ALA A 80 3.93 2.22 -4.00
CA ALA A 80 4.98 1.21 -3.86
C ALA A 80 5.41 1.11 -2.39
N LEU A 81 5.29 -0.09 -1.83
CA LEU A 81 5.78 -0.43 -0.50
C LEU A 81 7.04 -1.30 -0.64
N THR A 82 8.11 -0.92 0.05
CA THR A 82 9.36 -1.65 0.01
C THR A 82 9.48 -2.59 1.20
N VAL A 83 9.86 -3.83 0.91
CA VAL A 83 10.15 -4.87 1.90
C VAL A 83 11.62 -5.29 1.84
N ASP A 84 12.12 -5.94 2.88
CA ASP A 84 13.55 -6.29 2.97
C ASP A 84 13.93 -7.45 2.04
N ARG A 85 13.04 -8.41 1.84
CA ARG A 85 13.34 -9.70 1.20
C ARG A 85 12.34 -10.03 0.10
N ARG A 86 12.79 -10.82 -0.90
CA ARG A 86 11.91 -11.36 -1.95
C ARG A 86 10.80 -12.23 -1.37
N ASP A 87 11.11 -13.03 -0.35
CA ASP A 87 10.11 -13.86 0.34
C ASP A 87 8.95 -13.01 0.91
N ASP A 88 9.21 -11.77 1.34
CA ASP A 88 8.18 -10.88 1.84
C ASP A 88 7.27 -10.35 0.71
N VAL A 89 7.79 -10.22 -0.51
CA VAL A 89 6.97 -9.95 -1.70
C VAL A 89 6.03 -11.12 -1.98
N ASP A 90 6.54 -12.36 -1.88
CA ASP A 90 5.74 -13.57 -2.07
C ASP A 90 4.66 -13.71 -0.98
N VAL A 91 4.99 -13.38 0.28
CA VAL A 91 4.02 -13.33 1.39
C VAL A 91 2.92 -12.31 1.10
N ALA A 92 3.26 -11.10 0.68
CA ALA A 92 2.27 -10.08 0.33
C ALA A 92 1.36 -10.54 -0.82
N HIS A 93 1.93 -11.17 -1.85
CA HIS A 93 1.16 -11.70 -2.97
C HIS A 93 0.15 -12.77 -2.53
N VAL A 94 0.60 -13.77 -1.77
CA VAL A 94 -0.28 -14.84 -1.27
C VAL A 94 -1.41 -14.27 -0.42
N ALA A 95 -1.08 -13.32 0.46
CA ALA A 95 -2.08 -12.65 1.30
C ALA A 95 -3.08 -11.81 0.47
N ALA A 96 -2.60 -11.10 -0.55
CA ALA A 96 -3.45 -10.32 -1.46
C ALA A 96 -4.44 -11.22 -2.23
N VAL A 97 -3.96 -12.35 -2.76
CA VAL A 97 -4.82 -13.35 -3.42
C VAL A 97 -5.87 -13.89 -2.45
N ALA A 98 -5.47 -14.24 -1.23
CA ALA A 98 -6.39 -14.73 -0.20
C ALA A 98 -7.43 -13.68 0.21
N ALA A 99 -7.06 -12.40 0.18
CA ALA A 99 -7.96 -11.27 0.44
C ALA A 99 -8.84 -10.88 -0.77
N GLY A 100 -8.73 -11.60 -1.89
CA GLY A 100 -9.54 -11.40 -3.10
C GLY A 100 -9.06 -10.28 -4.02
N ALA A 101 -7.79 -9.87 -3.93
CA ALA A 101 -7.21 -8.86 -4.81
C ALA A 101 -7.15 -9.33 -6.27
N GLU A 102 -7.37 -8.41 -7.19
CA GLU A 102 -7.02 -8.61 -8.60
C GLU A 102 -5.52 -8.46 -8.76
N VAL A 103 -4.84 -9.56 -9.13
CA VAL A 103 -3.40 -9.55 -9.37
C VAL A 103 -3.10 -9.09 -10.80
N LEU A 104 -2.36 -8.00 -10.92
CA LEU A 104 -1.91 -7.47 -12.22
C LEU A 104 -0.63 -8.17 -12.67
N HIS A 105 0.31 -8.36 -11.73
CA HIS A 105 1.56 -9.07 -11.98
C HIS A 105 1.94 -9.90 -10.76
N PRO A 106 2.02 -11.23 -10.88
CA PRO A 106 2.56 -12.07 -9.82
C PRO A 106 4.03 -11.74 -9.54
N PRO A 107 4.60 -12.18 -8.41
CA PRO A 107 5.98 -11.91 -8.06
C PRO A 107 6.95 -12.36 -9.17
N ARG A 108 7.79 -11.45 -9.61
CA ARG A 108 8.85 -11.74 -10.57
C ARG A 108 10.00 -10.74 -10.50
N ALA A 109 11.14 -11.10 -11.09
CA ALA A 109 12.20 -10.15 -11.35
C ALA A 109 11.79 -9.16 -12.45
N TRP A 110 12.21 -7.91 -12.28
CA TRP A 110 11.99 -6.80 -13.22
C TRP A 110 13.36 -6.19 -13.59
N PRO A 111 14.19 -6.93 -14.36
CA PRO A 111 15.55 -6.49 -14.68
C PRO A 111 15.59 -5.20 -15.49
N GLU A 112 14.50 -4.87 -16.20
CA GLU A 112 14.30 -3.60 -16.91
C GLU A 112 14.33 -2.37 -16.02
N TYR A 113 14.02 -2.52 -14.72
CA TYR A 113 14.11 -1.42 -13.74
C TYR A 113 15.45 -1.45 -13.01
N HIS A 114 15.82 -2.61 -12.47
CA HIS A 114 17.09 -2.84 -11.79
C HIS A 114 17.38 -4.35 -11.74
N PRO A 115 18.66 -4.80 -11.84
CA PRO A 115 19.01 -6.23 -11.85
C PRO A 115 18.50 -7.04 -10.66
N GLN A 116 18.28 -6.39 -9.51
CA GLN A 116 17.80 -7.06 -8.30
C GLN A 116 16.32 -6.75 -7.98
N TYR A 117 15.64 -5.99 -8.84
CA TYR A 117 14.25 -5.60 -8.60
C TYR A 117 13.34 -6.82 -8.69
N TYR A 118 12.61 -7.06 -7.60
CA TYR A 118 11.65 -8.16 -7.51
C TYR A 118 10.35 -7.62 -6.90
N ALA A 119 9.25 -7.73 -7.61
CA ALA A 119 8.00 -7.08 -7.21
C ALA A 119 6.76 -7.85 -7.68
N THR A 120 5.66 -7.60 -6.97
CA THR A 120 4.30 -7.95 -7.35
C THR A 120 3.43 -6.71 -7.42
N PHE A 121 2.37 -6.77 -8.25
CA PHE A 121 1.40 -5.69 -8.40
C PHE A 121 -0.02 -6.25 -8.31
N PHE A 122 -0.88 -5.59 -7.57
CA PHE A 122 -2.29 -5.95 -7.42
C PHE A 122 -3.14 -4.71 -7.15
N LEU A 123 -4.46 -4.86 -7.29
CA LEU A 123 -5.41 -3.80 -6.97
C LEU A 123 -5.97 -4.03 -5.56
N ASP A 124 -6.13 -2.93 -4.83
CA ASP A 124 -6.88 -2.93 -3.58
C ASP A 124 -8.41 -2.91 -3.84
N PRO A 125 -9.27 -2.94 -2.81
CA PRO A 125 -10.71 -2.95 -2.98
C PRO A 125 -11.32 -1.77 -3.74
N ASP A 126 -10.63 -0.63 -3.80
CA ASP A 126 -11.06 0.58 -4.53
C ASP A 126 -10.44 0.69 -5.93
N GLY A 127 -9.61 -0.29 -6.32
CA GLY A 127 -8.89 -0.28 -7.59
C GLY A 127 -7.57 0.50 -7.55
N PHE A 128 -7.09 0.88 -6.36
CA PHE A 128 -5.77 1.47 -6.22
C PHE A 128 -4.69 0.42 -6.52
N ARG A 129 -3.77 0.79 -7.40
CA ARG A 129 -2.66 -0.10 -7.75
C ARG A 129 -1.61 -0.07 -6.65
N ILE A 130 -1.36 -1.24 -6.07
CA ILE A 130 -0.35 -1.45 -5.05
C ILE A 130 0.80 -2.25 -5.64
N GLU A 131 2.00 -1.78 -5.36
CA GLU A 131 3.24 -2.48 -5.65
C GLU A 131 3.91 -2.88 -4.33
N VAL A 132 4.43 -4.11 -4.28
CA VAL A 132 5.32 -4.54 -3.20
C VAL A 132 6.64 -4.97 -3.83
N SER A 133 7.75 -4.34 -3.41
CA SER A 133 9.06 -4.56 -4.01
C SER A 133 10.15 -4.82 -2.96
N ALA A 134 11.07 -5.73 -3.29
CA ALA A 134 12.18 -6.13 -2.42
C ALA A 134 13.50 -5.42 -2.74
N ALA A 135 13.60 -4.66 -3.82
CA ALA A 135 14.85 -3.97 -4.15
C ALA A 135 14.84 -2.55 -3.61
N ARG A 136 15.85 -2.22 -2.81
CA ARG A 136 16.23 -0.84 -2.55
C ARG A 136 17.01 -0.35 -3.77
N ASP A 137 16.38 0.40 -4.65
CA ASP A 137 17.13 1.13 -5.66
C ASP A 137 17.92 2.24 -4.96
N ALA A 138 19.22 2.07 -4.88
CA ALA A 138 20.14 3.04 -4.26
C ALA A 138 20.07 4.44 -4.91
N ARG A 139 19.42 4.57 -6.07
CA ARG A 139 19.19 5.85 -6.75
C ARG A 139 17.90 6.53 -6.27
N LEU A 140 17.03 5.81 -5.58
CA LEU A 140 15.73 6.31 -5.10
C LEU A 140 15.66 6.45 -3.57
N VAL A 141 16.70 6.03 -2.85
CA VAL A 141 16.77 6.07 -1.38
C VAL A 141 17.97 6.87 -0.89
#